data_d1d61a04626a1800717d72ae619fa4b7
#
_entry.id   d1d61a04626a1800717d72ae619fa4b7
#
_cell.length_a   1.000
_cell.length_b   1.000
_cell.length_c   1.000
_cell.angle_alpha   90.00
_cell.angle_beta   90.00
_cell.angle_gamma   90.00
#
_symmetry.space_group_name_H-M   'P 1'
#
loop_
_entity.id
_entity.type
_entity.pdbx_description
1 polymer ?
#
loop_
_entity_poly.entity_id
_entity_poly.type
_entity_poly.pdbx_seq_one_letter_code
_entity_poly.pdbx_strand_id
1 'polypeptide(L)'
;YKNGSYIIDKIRQIKTNEEQEFMIEASRLNDLAVERLIKEVNKGYTEKELADKLLDIYHDLGSEGFSFYPICCYGANAADPHHSNDDSTGKSGDSVILDIGCLWNGYCSDMTRTVFLGNVSEEQKKVYNIVKTANERAIAAVKPGVRFCDVDAAARDYITEQGYGPYFVHRTGHNIG
;
A
#
# COMPACT_ATOMS: atom_id res chain seq x y z
N TYR A 1 -3.64 -16.80 33.13
CA TYR A 1 -3.23 -16.91 31.71
C TYR A 1 -2.22 -15.80 31.42
N LYS A 2 -0.99 -16.14 30.96
CA LYS A 2 -0.02 -15.15 30.44
C LYS A 2 -0.28 -14.95 28.96
N ASN A 3 -0.26 -13.68 28.51
CA ASN A 3 -0.38 -13.35 27.09
C ASN A 3 0.86 -13.90 26.35
N GLY A 4 0.66 -14.87 25.45
CA GLY A 4 1.71 -15.51 24.65
C GLY A 4 1.99 -14.83 23.31
N SER A 5 1.24 -13.79 22.95
CA SER A 5 1.34 -13.10 21.64
C SER A 5 2.77 -12.68 21.31
N TYR A 6 3.51 -12.16 22.29
CA TYR A 6 4.90 -11.75 22.12
C TYR A 6 5.84 -12.87 21.61
N ILE A 7 5.59 -14.14 22.03
CA ILE A 7 6.41 -15.27 21.58
C ILE A 7 6.09 -15.58 20.12
N ILE A 8 4.81 -15.61 19.78
CA ILE A 8 4.34 -15.85 18.41
C ILE A 8 4.84 -14.75 17.48
N ASP A 9 4.71 -13.48 17.89
CA ASP A 9 5.18 -12.34 17.10
C ASP A 9 6.69 -12.43 16.81
N LYS A 10 7.49 -12.83 17.83
CA LYS A 10 8.94 -13.02 17.63
C LYS A 10 9.28 -14.15 16.65
N ILE A 11 8.55 -15.26 16.72
CA ILE A 11 8.75 -16.39 15.80
C ILE A 11 8.44 -15.96 14.36
N ARG A 12 7.35 -15.23 14.17
CA ARG A 12 6.89 -14.75 12.85
C ARG A 12 7.76 -13.65 12.24
N GLN A 13 8.60 -12.96 13.02
CA GLN A 13 9.45 -11.88 12.52
C GLN A 13 10.52 -12.38 11.54
N ILE A 14 11.09 -13.57 11.80
CA ILE A 14 12.17 -14.14 11.00
C ILE A 14 11.59 -15.25 10.14
N LYS A 15 11.53 -15.02 8.84
CA LYS A 15 10.99 -15.96 7.86
C LYS A 15 12.05 -16.96 7.43
N THR A 16 11.67 -18.22 7.28
CA THR A 16 12.49 -19.24 6.62
C THR A 16 12.65 -18.92 5.13
N ASN A 17 13.54 -19.63 4.44
CA ASN A 17 13.71 -19.44 3.00
C ASN A 17 12.43 -19.76 2.22
N GLU A 18 11.72 -20.83 2.60
CA GLU A 18 10.45 -21.19 1.97
C GLU A 18 9.36 -20.12 2.17
N GLU A 19 9.22 -19.59 3.39
CA GLU A 19 8.31 -18.48 3.68
C GLU A 19 8.65 -17.22 2.88
N GLN A 20 9.93 -16.93 2.69
CA GLN A 20 10.38 -15.81 1.85
C GLN A 20 10.00 -16.02 0.37
N GLU A 21 10.13 -17.24 -0.16
CA GLU A 21 9.70 -17.56 -1.52
C GLU A 21 8.20 -17.33 -1.72
N PHE A 22 7.36 -17.71 -0.74
CA PHE A 22 5.92 -17.43 -0.79
C PHE A 22 5.61 -15.92 -0.77
N MET A 23 6.31 -15.15 0.06
CA MET A 23 6.16 -13.69 0.11
C MET A 23 6.62 -13.01 -1.19
N ILE A 24 7.72 -13.50 -1.80
CA ILE A 24 8.21 -13.00 -3.09
C ILE A 24 7.17 -13.26 -4.17
N GLU A 25 6.59 -14.47 -4.21
CA GLU A 25 5.55 -14.80 -5.20
C GLU A 25 4.27 -14.01 -4.96
N ALA A 26 3.81 -13.84 -3.72
CA ALA A 26 2.69 -12.97 -3.38
C ALA A 26 2.93 -11.52 -3.87
N SER A 27 4.15 -11.01 -3.67
CA SER A 27 4.51 -9.66 -4.15
C SER A 27 4.54 -9.58 -5.67
N ARG A 28 5.06 -10.61 -6.37
CA ARG A 28 5.07 -10.68 -7.84
C ARG A 28 3.65 -10.71 -8.43
N LEU A 29 2.75 -11.49 -7.83
CA LEU A 29 1.35 -11.52 -8.24
C LEU A 29 0.68 -10.16 -8.02
N ASN A 30 1.00 -9.50 -6.92
CA ASN A 30 0.48 -8.18 -6.61
C ASN A 30 0.97 -7.10 -7.60
N ASP A 31 2.23 -7.16 -8.04
CA ASP A 31 2.76 -6.29 -9.10
C ASP A 31 1.97 -6.46 -10.40
N LEU A 32 1.70 -7.70 -10.82
CA LEU A 32 0.88 -7.97 -12.01
C LEU A 32 -0.57 -7.50 -11.85
N ALA A 33 -1.11 -7.64 -10.64
CA ALA A 33 -2.48 -7.22 -10.35
C ALA A 33 -2.63 -5.70 -10.41
N VAL A 34 -1.70 -4.93 -9.81
CA VAL A 34 -1.76 -3.47 -9.83
C VAL A 34 -1.64 -2.92 -11.24
N GLU A 35 -0.80 -3.51 -12.10
CA GLU A 35 -0.69 -3.13 -13.51
C GLU A 35 -2.00 -3.30 -14.28
N ARG A 36 -2.76 -4.36 -13.97
CA ARG A 36 -4.08 -4.60 -14.57
C ARG A 36 -5.12 -3.65 -13.98
N LEU A 37 -5.13 -3.48 -12.66
CA LEU A 37 -6.10 -2.65 -11.95
C LEU A 37 -6.00 -1.16 -12.35
N ILE A 38 -4.79 -0.63 -12.55
CA ILE A 38 -4.59 0.75 -13.03
C ILE A 38 -5.31 1.01 -14.37
N LYS A 39 -5.41 0.01 -15.24
CA LYS A 39 -6.12 0.12 -16.53
C LYS A 39 -7.64 0.19 -16.36
N GLU A 40 -8.15 -0.29 -15.22
CA GLU A 40 -9.58 -0.24 -14.89
C GLU A 40 -10.00 1.11 -14.30
N VAL A 41 -9.10 1.85 -13.66
CA VAL A 41 -9.38 3.11 -12.94
C VAL A 41 -10.12 4.15 -13.80
N ASN A 42 -9.83 4.21 -15.10
CA ASN A 42 -10.44 5.18 -16.02
C ASN A 42 -11.82 4.73 -16.58
N LYS A 43 -12.34 3.58 -16.15
CA LYS A 43 -13.60 3.02 -16.71
C LYS A 43 -14.87 3.47 -15.98
N GLY A 44 -14.73 4.32 -14.95
CA GLY A 44 -15.85 4.89 -14.22
C GLY A 44 -16.45 3.97 -13.16
N TYR A 45 -15.72 2.95 -12.73
CA TYR A 45 -16.13 2.09 -11.62
C TYR A 45 -16.20 2.87 -10.30
N THR A 46 -17.12 2.46 -9.44
CA THR A 46 -17.10 2.86 -8.03
C THR A 46 -15.91 2.23 -7.30
N GLU A 47 -15.59 2.74 -6.12
CA GLU A 47 -14.53 2.18 -5.28
C GLU A 47 -14.78 0.69 -4.97
N LYS A 48 -16.04 0.31 -4.68
CA LYS A 48 -16.44 -1.08 -4.46
C LYS A 48 -16.27 -1.94 -5.71
N GLU A 49 -16.76 -1.47 -6.86
CA GLU A 49 -16.61 -2.21 -8.12
C GLU A 49 -15.14 -2.38 -8.52
N LEU A 50 -14.27 -1.39 -8.19
CA LEU A 50 -12.84 -1.49 -8.45
C LEU A 50 -12.18 -2.55 -7.53
N ALA A 51 -12.62 -2.67 -6.29
CA ALA A 51 -12.20 -3.74 -5.39
C ALA A 51 -12.67 -5.13 -5.88
N ASP A 52 -13.90 -5.23 -6.39
CA ASP A 52 -14.41 -6.48 -6.98
C ASP A 52 -13.60 -6.88 -8.22
N LYS A 53 -13.24 -5.91 -9.07
CA LYS A 53 -12.34 -6.13 -10.22
C LYS A 53 -10.96 -6.64 -9.80
N LEU A 54 -10.43 -6.16 -8.69
CA LEU A 54 -9.16 -6.67 -8.16
C LEU A 54 -9.28 -8.13 -7.74
N LEU A 55 -10.40 -8.54 -7.14
CA LEU A 55 -10.62 -9.95 -6.77
C LEU A 55 -10.63 -10.85 -8.01
N ASP A 56 -11.33 -10.45 -9.07
CA ASP A 56 -11.32 -11.16 -10.36
C ASP A 56 -9.89 -11.29 -10.90
N ILE A 57 -9.11 -10.21 -10.85
CA ILE A 57 -7.71 -10.20 -11.32
C ILE A 57 -6.84 -11.15 -10.49
N TYR A 58 -7.01 -11.19 -9.17
CA TYR A 58 -6.26 -12.12 -8.31
C TYR A 58 -6.58 -13.58 -8.62
N HIS A 59 -7.86 -13.92 -8.82
CA HIS A 59 -8.26 -15.27 -9.21
C HIS A 59 -7.67 -15.67 -10.56
N ASP A 60 -7.69 -14.77 -11.55
CA ASP A 60 -7.06 -14.99 -12.87
C ASP A 60 -5.54 -15.22 -12.78
N LEU A 61 -4.89 -14.62 -11.81
CA LEU A 61 -3.46 -14.78 -11.55
C LEU A 61 -3.14 -16.01 -10.69
N GLY A 62 -4.16 -16.71 -10.19
CA GLY A 62 -4.01 -17.89 -9.34
C GLY A 62 -3.73 -17.60 -7.87
N SER A 63 -3.92 -16.36 -7.42
CA SER A 63 -3.87 -15.98 -5.99
C SER A 63 -5.10 -16.52 -5.24
N GLU A 64 -4.94 -16.74 -3.94
CA GLU A 64 -6.02 -17.15 -3.03
C GLU A 64 -7.00 -16.00 -2.71
N GLY A 65 -6.74 -14.79 -3.19
CA GLY A 65 -7.54 -13.58 -3.00
C GLY A 65 -6.80 -12.49 -2.22
N PHE A 66 -7.56 -11.70 -1.47
CA PHE A 66 -7.02 -10.58 -0.71
C PHE A 66 -6.23 -11.02 0.54
N SER A 67 -5.09 -10.37 0.81
CA SER A 67 -4.43 -10.45 2.12
C SER A 67 -5.09 -9.55 3.18
N PHE A 68 -5.73 -8.47 2.72
CA PHE A 68 -6.62 -7.58 3.47
C PHE A 68 -7.63 -6.97 2.50
N TYR A 69 -8.76 -6.46 3.01
CA TYR A 69 -9.74 -5.82 2.14
C TYR A 69 -9.13 -4.57 1.49
N PRO A 70 -9.07 -4.49 0.15
CA PRO A 70 -8.34 -3.43 -0.54
C PRO A 70 -8.96 -2.06 -0.30
N ILE A 71 -8.13 -1.02 -0.29
CA ILE A 71 -8.56 0.38 -0.25
C ILE A 71 -8.36 0.97 -1.64
N CYS A 72 -9.47 1.19 -2.35
CA CYS A 72 -9.50 1.79 -3.69
C CYS A 72 -10.23 3.13 -3.59
N CYS A 73 -9.52 4.23 -3.38
CA CYS A 73 -10.13 5.51 -3.03
C CYS A 73 -9.91 6.58 -4.09
N TYR A 74 -10.94 7.40 -4.33
CA TYR A 74 -10.89 8.56 -5.22
C TYR A 74 -10.90 9.88 -4.47
N GLY A 75 -10.09 10.83 -4.92
CA GLY A 75 -10.14 12.24 -4.50
C GLY A 75 -10.05 12.43 -2.98
N ALA A 76 -11.07 13.00 -2.36
CA ALA A 76 -11.08 13.27 -0.93
C ALA A 76 -11.04 12.02 -0.05
N ASN A 77 -11.64 10.90 -0.49
CA ASN A 77 -11.60 9.62 0.22
C ASN A 77 -10.16 9.08 0.35
N ALA A 78 -9.30 9.40 -0.61
CA ALA A 78 -7.88 9.01 -0.59
C ALA A 78 -7.06 9.72 0.51
N ALA A 79 -7.63 10.67 1.24
CA ALA A 79 -6.98 11.33 2.38
C ALA A 79 -7.17 10.56 3.70
N ASP A 80 -8.10 9.62 3.77
CA ASP A 80 -8.31 8.75 4.93
C ASP A 80 -7.57 7.42 4.73
N PRO A 81 -6.50 7.14 5.51
CA PRO A 81 -5.71 5.91 5.37
C PRO A 81 -6.48 4.63 5.73
N HIS A 82 -7.67 4.75 6.33
CA HIS A 82 -8.54 3.62 6.70
C HIS A 82 -9.93 3.72 6.08
N HIS A 83 -10.06 4.48 4.98
CA HIS A 83 -11.33 4.60 4.26
C HIS A 83 -11.89 3.23 3.86
N SER A 84 -13.19 3.07 4.01
CA SER A 84 -13.92 1.90 3.51
C SER A 84 -14.53 2.24 2.16
N ASN A 85 -14.20 1.48 1.12
CA ASN A 85 -14.71 1.69 -0.23
C ASN A 85 -16.22 1.90 -0.25
N ASP A 86 -16.68 2.94 -0.93
CA ASP A 86 -18.10 3.29 -1.08
C ASP A 86 -18.53 3.33 -2.55
N ASP A 87 -19.65 3.95 -2.84
CA ASP A 87 -20.19 4.07 -4.20
C ASP A 87 -19.67 5.33 -4.94
N SER A 88 -18.62 5.98 -4.41
CA SER A 88 -17.96 7.10 -5.06
C SER A 88 -17.25 6.68 -6.34
N THR A 89 -17.26 7.57 -7.33
CA THR A 89 -16.57 7.42 -8.62
C THR A 89 -15.54 8.52 -8.80
N GLY A 90 -14.46 8.20 -9.50
CA GLY A 90 -13.40 9.16 -9.77
C GLY A 90 -13.79 10.25 -10.76
N LYS A 91 -13.23 11.44 -10.58
CA LYS A 91 -13.39 12.63 -11.43
C LYS A 91 -12.03 13.09 -11.95
N SER A 92 -12.04 13.82 -13.08
CA SER A 92 -10.81 14.44 -13.58
C SER A 92 -10.21 15.37 -12.53
N GLY A 93 -8.93 15.19 -12.23
CA GLY A 93 -8.19 15.90 -11.18
C GLY A 93 -8.07 15.12 -9.87
N ASP A 94 -8.76 14.00 -9.71
CA ASP A 94 -8.65 13.19 -8.50
C ASP A 94 -7.33 12.41 -8.45
N SER A 95 -6.74 12.33 -7.27
CA SER A 95 -5.81 11.26 -6.93
C SER A 95 -6.58 9.97 -6.68
N VAL A 96 -5.99 8.84 -7.05
CA VAL A 96 -6.53 7.51 -6.77
C VAL A 96 -5.51 6.73 -5.98
N ILE A 97 -5.87 6.31 -4.79
CA ILE A 97 -5.07 5.39 -3.97
C ILE A 97 -5.56 3.97 -4.23
N LEU A 98 -4.63 3.11 -4.56
CA LEU A 98 -4.81 1.66 -4.68
C LEU A 98 -3.91 1.00 -3.64
N ASP A 99 -4.47 0.67 -2.48
CA ASP A 99 -3.78 -0.04 -1.40
C ASP A 99 -4.29 -1.48 -1.40
N ILE A 100 -3.46 -2.39 -1.89
CA ILE A 100 -3.83 -3.74 -2.29
C ILE A 100 -2.81 -4.77 -1.82
N GLY A 101 -3.28 -5.97 -1.60
CA GLY A 101 -2.43 -7.08 -1.24
C GLY A 101 -3.08 -8.42 -1.56
N CYS A 102 -2.29 -9.38 -2.02
CA CYS A 102 -2.76 -10.72 -2.32
C CYS A 102 -2.21 -11.76 -1.35
N LEU A 103 -2.88 -12.90 -1.31
CA LEU A 103 -2.54 -14.06 -0.52
C LEU A 103 -2.00 -15.17 -1.43
N TRP A 104 -0.84 -15.74 -1.06
CA TRP A 104 -0.24 -16.88 -1.74
C TRP A 104 0.36 -17.87 -0.74
N ASN A 105 -0.11 -19.11 -0.75
CA ASN A 105 0.25 -20.15 0.23
C ASN A 105 0.17 -19.67 1.69
N GLY A 106 -0.87 -18.87 2.01
CA GLY A 106 -1.08 -18.27 3.32
C GLY A 106 -0.17 -17.09 3.67
N TYR A 107 0.68 -16.62 2.75
CA TYR A 107 1.56 -15.46 2.94
C TYR A 107 1.05 -14.23 2.19
N CYS A 108 1.23 -13.05 2.81
CA CYS A 108 0.66 -11.79 2.36
C CYS A 108 1.66 -10.97 1.55
N SER A 109 1.15 -10.24 0.55
CA SER A 109 1.78 -9.03 0.04
C SER A 109 1.00 -7.79 0.44
N ASP A 110 1.64 -6.62 0.33
CA ASP A 110 1.08 -5.32 0.68
C ASP A 110 1.75 -4.26 -0.18
N MET A 111 0.94 -3.48 -0.90
CA MET A 111 1.43 -2.49 -1.85
C MET A 111 0.44 -1.36 -2.04
N THR A 112 0.91 -0.13 -1.88
CA THR A 112 0.13 1.06 -2.25
C THR A 112 0.67 1.71 -3.53
N ARG A 113 -0.23 2.11 -4.43
CA ARG A 113 0.08 2.94 -5.59
C ARG A 113 -0.87 4.12 -5.65
N THR A 114 -0.32 5.27 -6.01
CA THR A 114 -1.09 6.49 -6.29
C THR A 114 -1.04 6.79 -7.78
N VAL A 115 -2.20 6.90 -8.40
CA VAL A 115 -2.37 7.35 -9.78
C VAL A 115 -3.31 8.55 -9.81
N PHE A 116 -3.49 9.16 -10.98
CA PHE A 116 -4.32 10.36 -11.12
C PHE A 116 -5.26 10.21 -12.31
N LEU A 117 -6.47 10.77 -12.18
CA LEU A 117 -7.44 10.85 -13.24
C LEU A 117 -7.35 12.20 -13.96
N GLY A 118 -7.11 12.15 -15.28
CA GLY A 118 -7.10 13.36 -16.11
C GLY A 118 -5.96 14.34 -15.75
N ASN A 119 -6.30 15.60 -15.55
CA ASN A 119 -5.31 16.67 -15.33
C ASN A 119 -4.83 16.72 -13.88
N VAL A 120 -3.52 16.64 -13.70
CA VAL A 120 -2.85 16.71 -12.39
C VAL A 120 -2.39 18.15 -12.13
N SER A 121 -2.76 18.73 -11.00
CA SER A 121 -2.31 20.05 -10.57
C SER A 121 -0.81 20.05 -10.19
N GLU A 122 -0.19 21.21 -10.21
CA GLU A 122 1.23 21.35 -9.80
C GLU A 122 1.42 21.03 -8.31
N GLU A 123 0.41 21.33 -7.47
CA GLU A 123 0.45 20.97 -6.05
C GLU A 123 0.39 19.45 -5.84
N GLN A 124 -0.48 18.74 -6.57
CA GLN A 124 -0.53 17.26 -6.51
C GLN A 124 0.81 16.64 -6.96
N LYS A 125 1.39 17.13 -8.05
CA LYS A 125 2.72 16.67 -8.51
C LYS A 125 3.80 16.91 -7.45
N LYS A 126 3.78 18.09 -6.82
CA LYS A 126 4.72 18.44 -5.77
C LYS A 126 4.60 17.49 -4.57
N VAL A 127 3.39 17.32 -4.05
CA VAL A 127 3.14 16.42 -2.91
C VAL A 127 3.51 14.98 -3.25
N TYR A 128 3.11 14.48 -4.43
CA TYR A 128 3.49 13.15 -4.89
C TYR A 128 5.01 12.93 -4.89
N ASN A 129 5.76 13.89 -5.43
CA ASN A 129 7.23 13.80 -5.48
C ASN A 129 7.87 13.87 -4.09
N ILE A 130 7.30 14.64 -3.16
CA ILE A 130 7.76 14.69 -1.77
C ILE A 130 7.55 13.32 -1.12
N VAL A 131 6.36 12.74 -1.24
CA VAL A 131 6.06 11.42 -0.66
C VAL A 131 6.91 10.33 -1.30
N LYS A 132 7.09 10.34 -2.62
CA LYS A 132 7.98 9.41 -3.32
C LYS A 132 9.41 9.49 -2.79
N THR A 133 9.97 10.69 -2.68
CA THR A 133 11.33 10.89 -2.15
C THR A 133 11.44 10.44 -0.69
N ALA A 134 10.41 10.70 0.12
CA ALA A 134 10.35 10.24 1.52
C ALA A 134 10.38 8.70 1.60
N ASN A 135 9.58 8.03 0.77
CA ASN A 135 9.57 6.56 0.67
C ASN A 135 10.94 6.01 0.25
N GLU A 136 11.57 6.58 -0.78
CA GLU A 136 12.90 6.18 -1.23
C GLU A 136 13.96 6.35 -0.14
N ARG A 137 13.89 7.42 0.66
CA ARG A 137 14.77 7.64 1.82
C ARG A 137 14.55 6.59 2.92
N ALA A 138 13.29 6.26 3.22
CA ALA A 138 12.97 5.22 4.20
C ALA A 138 13.51 3.86 3.74
N ILE A 139 13.30 3.48 2.48
CA ILE A 139 13.83 2.24 1.90
C ILE A 139 15.36 2.21 2.00
N ALA A 140 16.04 3.29 1.66
CA ALA A 140 17.51 3.39 1.74
C ALA A 140 18.04 3.29 3.18
N ALA A 141 17.23 3.65 4.18
CA ALA A 141 17.59 3.53 5.59
C ALA A 141 17.46 2.09 6.13
N VAL A 142 16.74 1.20 5.43
CA VAL A 142 16.53 -0.20 5.88
C VAL A 142 17.83 -0.99 5.76
N LYS A 143 18.30 -1.49 6.91
CA LYS A 143 19.46 -2.39 6.99
C LYS A 143 19.44 -3.19 8.29
N PRO A 144 20.17 -4.31 8.40
CA PRO A 144 20.27 -5.06 9.64
C PRO A 144 20.71 -4.18 10.81
N GLY A 145 19.98 -4.26 11.93
CA GLY A 145 20.27 -3.51 13.15
C GLY A 145 19.72 -2.08 13.23
N VAL A 146 19.10 -1.54 12.14
CA VAL A 146 18.42 -0.25 12.21
C VAL A 146 17.13 -0.39 13.04
N ARG A 147 16.78 0.66 13.80
CA ARG A 147 15.51 0.69 14.53
C ARG A 147 14.38 1.13 13.58
N PHE A 148 13.18 0.59 13.75
CA PHE A 148 12.03 1.01 12.95
C PHE A 148 11.73 2.50 13.04
N CYS A 149 11.93 3.12 14.22
CA CYS A 149 11.76 4.57 14.38
C CYS A 149 12.77 5.39 13.55
N ASP A 150 13.97 4.89 13.28
CA ASP A 150 14.96 5.58 12.45
C ASP A 150 14.57 5.50 10.95
N VAL A 151 13.94 4.39 10.54
CA VAL A 151 13.36 4.25 9.20
C VAL A 151 12.17 5.20 9.02
N ASP A 152 11.28 5.27 10.01
CA ASP A 152 10.16 6.23 9.99
C ASP A 152 10.66 7.68 9.96
N ALA A 153 11.66 8.02 10.78
CA ALA A 153 12.25 9.36 10.82
C ALA A 153 12.83 9.77 9.45
N ALA A 154 13.45 8.86 8.71
CA ALA A 154 14.00 9.15 7.39
C ALA A 154 12.95 9.67 6.39
N ALA A 155 11.70 9.21 6.49
CA ALA A 155 10.59 9.73 5.70
C ALA A 155 9.96 10.96 6.35
N ARG A 156 9.62 10.86 7.64
CA ARG A 156 8.86 11.86 8.40
C ARG A 156 9.57 13.21 8.49
N ASP A 157 10.86 13.19 8.78
CA ASP A 157 11.64 14.43 8.89
C ASP A 157 11.69 15.16 7.56
N TYR A 158 11.90 14.43 6.46
CA TYR A 158 11.86 15.03 5.13
C TYR A 158 10.50 15.63 4.76
N ILE A 159 9.40 14.90 5.01
CA ILE A 159 8.05 15.44 4.77
C ILE A 159 7.80 16.69 5.62
N THR A 160 8.30 16.71 6.85
CA THR A 160 8.19 17.85 7.77
C THR A 160 8.99 19.05 7.27
N GLU A 161 10.23 18.84 6.83
CA GLU A 161 11.08 19.87 6.21
C GLU A 161 10.44 20.50 4.99
N GLN A 162 9.66 19.71 4.22
CA GLN A 162 8.90 20.20 3.07
C GLN A 162 7.59 20.94 3.44
N GLY A 163 7.26 21.05 4.75
CA GLY A 163 6.09 21.76 5.26
C GLY A 163 4.82 20.91 5.37
N TYR A 164 4.89 19.60 5.13
CA TYR A 164 3.71 18.70 5.13
C TYR A 164 3.66 17.78 6.36
N GLY A 165 4.52 17.96 7.36
CA GLY A 165 4.58 17.14 8.58
C GLY A 165 3.22 16.93 9.28
N PRO A 166 2.38 17.96 9.48
CA PRO A 166 1.06 17.80 10.12
C PRO A 166 0.09 16.86 9.38
N TYR A 167 0.32 16.62 8.09
CA TYR A 167 -0.52 15.74 7.26
C TYR A 167 -0.02 14.29 7.22
N PHE A 168 1.20 14.01 7.70
CA PHE A 168 1.74 12.66 7.78
C PHE A 168 1.37 12.01 9.11
N VAL A 169 0.12 11.58 9.22
CA VAL A 169 -0.50 11.08 10.45
C VAL A 169 -0.27 9.58 10.71
N HIS A 170 0.19 8.83 9.71
CA HIS A 170 0.43 7.40 9.79
C HIS A 170 1.92 7.07 9.91
N ARG A 171 2.26 5.85 10.33
CA ARG A 171 3.65 5.34 10.33
C ARG A 171 4.08 4.96 8.91
N THR A 172 5.40 4.96 8.67
CA THR A 172 5.98 4.67 7.35
C THR A 172 5.80 3.20 6.93
N GLY A 173 5.73 2.26 7.88
CA GLY A 173 5.57 0.84 7.56
C GLY A 173 5.37 -0.05 8.77
N HIS A 174 5.26 -1.34 8.52
CA HIS A 174 5.02 -2.39 9.52
C HIS A 174 5.55 -3.74 9.05
N ASN A 175 5.52 -4.74 9.93
CA ASN A 175 5.83 -6.13 9.58
C ASN A 175 4.72 -6.75 8.73
N ILE A 176 5.09 -7.72 7.90
CA ILE A 176 4.20 -8.48 7.02
C ILE A 176 4.55 -9.98 7.07
N GLY A 177 3.63 -10.83 6.65
CA GLY A 177 3.82 -12.28 6.52
C GLY A 177 2.62 -13.11 6.92
#